data_c21498f7acae00ddd557ccbf12599767
#
_entry.id   c21498f7acae00ddd557ccbf12599767
#
_cell.length_a   1.000
_cell.length_b   1.000
_cell.length_c   1.000
_cell.angle_alpha   90.00
_cell.angle_beta   90.00
_cell.angle_gamma   90.00
#
_symmetry.space_group_name_H-M   'P 1'
#
loop_
_entity.id
_entity.type
_entity.pdbx_description
1 polymer ?
#
loop_
_entity_poly.entity_id
_entity_poly.type
_entity_poly.pdbx_seq_one_letter_code
_entity_poly.pdbx_strand_id
1 'polypeptide(L)'
;SITGNSAELRKQMLDDIFVLPDIALLGQWTTIYAAPNTGKTLLTLWLLKENLLSNNLDGDRVFYVNADDNFKGIVEKTELAEQWGFHMIAPNHKGFSTSQITELMVALAETGEARGVIIILDTLKKFTDLMHKRDASEFGIISRSFISAGGTLICLAHTNKHKNAEG
;
A
#
# COMPACT_ATOMS: atom_id res chain seq x y z
N SER A 1 16.59 -17.77 -22.23
CA SER A 1 16.85 -16.34 -22.43
C SER A 1 15.56 -15.65 -22.81
N ILE A 2 15.29 -14.48 -22.23
CA ILE A 2 14.16 -13.60 -22.58
C ILE A 2 14.60 -12.51 -23.59
N THR A 3 15.85 -12.54 -24.01
CA THR A 3 16.38 -11.60 -25.00
C THR A 3 15.66 -11.80 -26.34
N GLY A 4 15.13 -10.74 -26.92
CA GLY A 4 14.32 -10.79 -28.14
C GLY A 4 12.80 -10.78 -27.93
N ASN A 5 12.33 -11.00 -26.70
CA ASN A 5 10.89 -11.02 -26.38
C ASN A 5 10.37 -9.69 -25.80
N SER A 6 11.10 -8.58 -25.99
CA SER A 6 10.78 -7.28 -25.40
C SER A 6 9.40 -6.76 -25.83
N ALA A 7 8.99 -7.01 -27.08
CA ALA A 7 7.68 -6.57 -27.58
C ALA A 7 6.52 -7.31 -26.91
N GLU A 8 6.69 -8.61 -26.64
CA GLU A 8 5.70 -9.43 -25.95
C GLU A 8 5.65 -9.10 -24.45
N LEU A 9 6.81 -8.90 -23.84
CA LEU A 9 6.90 -8.46 -22.45
C LEU A 9 6.26 -7.10 -22.25
N ARG A 10 6.42 -6.15 -23.20
CA ARG A 10 5.72 -4.86 -23.16
C ARG A 10 4.22 -5.00 -23.20
N LYS A 11 3.65 -5.94 -23.96
CA LYS A 11 2.20 -6.19 -23.98
C LYS A 11 1.66 -6.75 -22.65
N GLN A 12 2.54 -7.38 -21.86
CA GLN A 12 2.20 -7.93 -20.55
C GLN A 12 2.37 -6.88 -19.43
N MET A 13 3.10 -5.80 -19.70
CA MET A 13 3.16 -4.67 -18.77
C MET A 13 1.76 -4.06 -18.63
N LEU A 14 1.38 -3.74 -17.38
CA LEU A 14 0.27 -2.83 -17.17
C LEU A 14 0.65 -1.53 -17.86
N ASP A 15 -0.29 -0.89 -18.60
CA ASP A 15 -0.10 0.47 -19.05
C ASP A 15 0.37 1.30 -17.87
N ASP A 16 1.24 2.30 -18.11
CA ASP A 16 1.80 3.15 -17.07
C ASP A 16 0.69 3.98 -16.39
N ILE A 17 -0.07 3.31 -15.51
CA ILE A 17 -1.12 3.91 -14.72
C ILE A 17 -0.53 4.27 -13.35
N PHE A 18 -0.57 5.55 -13.01
CA PHE A 18 -0.18 6.01 -11.69
C PHE A 18 -1.33 5.83 -10.70
N VAL A 19 -1.06 5.16 -9.57
CA VAL A 19 -1.92 5.19 -8.39
C VAL A 19 -1.81 6.53 -7.68
N LEU A 20 -0.57 6.98 -7.48
CA LEU A 20 -0.24 8.33 -7.02
C LEU A 20 0.51 9.02 -8.17
N PRO A 21 -0.03 10.11 -8.75
CA PRO A 21 0.58 10.80 -9.89
C PRO A 21 2.07 11.07 -9.70
N ASP A 22 2.87 10.65 -10.66
CA ASP A 22 4.32 10.79 -10.72
C ASP A 22 5.11 10.13 -9.57
N ILE A 23 4.44 9.36 -8.68
CA ILE A 23 5.06 8.77 -7.48
C ILE A 23 4.98 7.25 -7.48
N ALA A 24 3.79 6.68 -7.68
CA ALA A 24 3.56 5.25 -7.54
C ALA A 24 2.76 4.68 -8.71
N LEU A 25 3.36 3.71 -9.39
CA LEU A 25 2.75 2.99 -10.51
C LEU A 25 1.91 1.81 -10.05
N LEU A 26 0.83 1.55 -10.77
CA LEU A 26 0.03 0.34 -10.63
C LEU A 26 0.90 -0.89 -10.97
N GLY A 27 0.77 -1.94 -10.16
CA GLY A 27 1.54 -3.18 -10.34
C GLY A 27 2.95 -3.15 -9.76
N GLN A 28 3.29 -2.15 -8.96
CA GLN A 28 4.62 -2.02 -8.35
C GLN A 28 4.55 -1.90 -6.82
N TRP A 29 5.67 -2.15 -6.19
CA TRP A 29 5.90 -1.85 -4.78
C TRP A 29 6.67 -0.53 -4.66
N THR A 30 6.02 0.48 -4.09
CA THR A 30 6.61 1.80 -3.86
C THR A 30 6.67 2.08 -2.35
N THR A 31 7.81 2.53 -1.85
CA THR A 31 7.95 2.99 -0.47
C THR A 31 8.32 4.47 -0.45
N ILE A 32 7.48 5.26 0.24
CA ILE A 32 7.65 6.70 0.40
C ILE A 32 8.25 6.96 1.77
N TYR A 33 9.48 7.45 1.79
CA TYR A 33 10.20 7.83 3.00
C TYR A 33 10.08 9.32 3.26
N ALA A 34 9.67 9.68 4.48
CA ALA A 34 9.68 11.07 4.92
C ALA A 34 9.84 11.13 6.45
N ALA A 35 10.30 12.27 6.96
CA ALA A 35 10.33 12.50 8.40
C ALA A 35 8.90 12.47 9.00
N PRO A 36 8.73 12.14 10.28
CA PRO A 36 7.45 12.25 10.95
C PRO A 36 6.86 13.66 10.81
N ASN A 37 5.54 13.76 10.72
CA ASN A 37 4.80 15.02 10.63
C ASN A 37 5.15 15.92 9.41
N THR A 38 5.61 15.34 8.31
CA THR A 38 5.90 16.06 7.06
C THR A 38 4.72 16.10 6.08
N GLY A 39 3.57 15.59 6.48
CA GLY A 39 2.36 15.60 5.65
C GLY A 39 2.29 14.49 4.60
N LYS A 40 3.15 13.45 4.67
CA LYS A 40 3.14 12.34 3.69
C LYS A 40 1.79 11.63 3.60
N THR A 41 1.11 11.42 4.71
CA THR A 41 -0.25 10.83 4.74
C THR A 41 -1.25 11.71 4.00
N LEU A 42 -1.27 13.03 4.28
CA LEU A 42 -2.16 13.97 3.60
C LEU A 42 -1.86 14.06 2.11
N LEU A 43 -0.59 14.10 1.72
CA LEU A 43 -0.19 14.11 0.33
C LEU A 43 -0.65 12.81 -0.38
N THR A 44 -0.45 11.67 0.25
CA THR A 44 -0.87 10.37 -0.30
C THR A 44 -2.38 10.32 -0.52
N LEU A 45 -3.17 10.74 0.48
CA LEU A 45 -4.63 10.78 0.38
C LEU A 45 -5.10 11.78 -0.69
N TRP A 46 -4.44 12.94 -0.79
CA TRP A 46 -4.78 13.95 -1.80
C TRP A 46 -4.50 13.44 -3.23
N LEU A 47 -3.35 12.82 -3.47
CA LEU A 47 -3.00 12.24 -4.76
C LEU A 47 -3.92 11.05 -5.13
N LEU A 48 -4.25 10.22 -4.13
CA LEU A 48 -5.19 9.12 -4.31
C LEU A 48 -6.58 9.62 -4.71
N LYS A 49 -7.07 10.67 -4.04
CA LYS A 49 -8.35 11.33 -4.33
C LYS A 49 -8.46 11.73 -5.79
N GLU A 50 -7.45 12.38 -6.33
CA GLU A 50 -7.45 12.85 -7.72
C GLU A 50 -7.71 11.71 -8.71
N ASN A 51 -7.09 10.55 -8.51
CA ASN A 51 -7.28 9.38 -9.35
C ASN A 51 -8.59 8.63 -9.11
N LEU A 52 -9.11 8.63 -7.88
CA LEU A 52 -10.42 8.06 -7.57
C LEU A 52 -11.54 8.90 -8.19
N LEU A 53 -11.50 10.22 -8.04
CA LEU A 53 -12.55 11.12 -8.57
C LEU A 53 -12.53 11.21 -10.10
N SER A 54 -11.39 11.02 -10.75
CA SER A 54 -11.28 10.95 -12.21
C SER A 54 -11.65 9.58 -12.80
N ASN A 55 -12.04 8.61 -11.98
CA ASN A 55 -12.32 7.22 -12.35
C ASN A 55 -11.14 6.49 -13.04
N ASN A 56 -9.91 6.94 -12.78
CA ASN A 56 -8.71 6.23 -13.25
C ASN A 56 -8.41 4.98 -12.41
N LEU A 57 -8.93 4.93 -11.19
CA LEU A 57 -8.82 3.81 -10.26
C LEU A 57 -10.21 3.36 -9.80
N ASP A 58 -10.36 2.05 -9.63
CA ASP A 58 -11.51 1.44 -8.99
C ASP A 58 -11.32 1.45 -7.47
N GLY A 59 -12.08 2.28 -6.75
CA GLY A 59 -11.99 2.42 -5.30
C GLY A 59 -12.30 1.14 -4.54
N ASP A 60 -13.14 0.25 -5.09
CA ASP A 60 -13.47 -1.05 -4.50
C ASP A 60 -12.25 -1.99 -4.44
N ARG A 61 -11.17 -1.65 -5.15
CA ARG A 61 -9.89 -2.37 -5.15
C ARG A 61 -8.79 -1.67 -4.37
N VAL A 62 -9.09 -0.56 -3.71
CA VAL A 62 -8.13 0.22 -2.92
C VAL A 62 -8.37 -0.01 -1.43
N PHE A 63 -7.34 -0.54 -0.75
CA PHE A 63 -7.34 -0.83 0.69
C PHE A 63 -6.27 0.01 1.38
N TYR A 64 -6.71 0.99 2.15
CA TYR A 64 -5.83 1.84 2.96
C TYR A 64 -5.76 1.31 4.38
N VAL A 65 -4.61 0.78 4.77
CA VAL A 65 -4.36 0.21 6.11
C VAL A 65 -3.74 1.28 6.99
N ASN A 66 -4.54 1.82 7.90
CA ASN A 66 -4.15 2.87 8.82
C ASN A 66 -3.70 2.26 10.16
N ALA A 67 -2.41 2.06 10.34
CA ALA A 67 -1.81 1.46 11.52
C ALA A 67 -1.21 2.47 12.52
N ASP A 68 -1.20 3.75 12.17
CA ASP A 68 -0.47 4.79 12.95
C ASP A 68 -1.37 5.76 13.71
N ASP A 69 -2.61 5.93 13.30
CA ASP A 69 -3.49 6.94 13.88
C ASP A 69 -4.10 6.55 15.22
N ASN A 70 -4.42 7.58 16.00
CA ASN A 70 -5.34 7.47 17.11
C ASN A 70 -6.80 7.36 16.61
N PHE A 71 -7.74 7.11 17.54
CA PHE A 71 -9.14 6.90 17.19
C PHE A 71 -9.74 8.07 16.38
N LYS A 72 -9.44 9.33 16.73
CA LYS A 72 -9.92 10.51 16.02
C LYS A 72 -9.43 10.55 14.57
N GLY A 73 -8.15 10.31 14.36
CA GLY A 73 -7.57 10.26 13.01
C GLY A 73 -8.13 9.11 12.16
N ILE A 74 -8.45 7.97 12.78
CA ILE A 74 -9.13 6.86 12.10
C ILE A 74 -10.53 7.27 11.65
N VAL A 75 -11.31 7.94 12.51
CA VAL A 75 -12.68 8.41 12.17
C VAL A 75 -12.61 9.38 10.99
N GLU A 76 -11.79 10.42 11.07
CA GLU A 76 -11.65 11.44 10.03
C GLU A 76 -11.27 10.81 8.66
N LYS A 77 -10.34 9.86 8.65
CA LYS A 77 -9.91 9.18 7.41
C LYS A 77 -10.94 8.17 6.90
N THR A 78 -11.73 7.57 7.80
CA THR A 78 -12.83 6.69 7.39
C THR A 78 -13.92 7.49 6.68
N GLU A 79 -14.25 8.69 7.18
CA GLU A 79 -15.19 9.60 6.50
C GLU A 79 -14.70 9.99 5.10
N LEU A 80 -13.40 10.22 4.92
CA LEU A 80 -12.81 10.46 3.60
C LEU A 80 -12.91 9.23 2.70
N ALA A 81 -12.68 8.04 3.23
CA ALA A 81 -12.78 6.80 2.48
C ALA A 81 -14.21 6.54 1.98
N GLU A 82 -15.20 6.77 2.83
CA GLU A 82 -16.62 6.68 2.48
C GLU A 82 -16.99 7.70 1.38
N GLN A 83 -16.49 8.94 1.52
CA GLN A 83 -16.75 10.00 0.54
C GLN A 83 -16.11 9.74 -0.82
N TRP A 84 -14.91 9.16 -0.85
CA TRP A 84 -14.14 8.96 -2.10
C TRP A 84 -14.24 7.53 -2.64
N GLY A 85 -14.93 6.64 -1.93
CA GLY A 85 -15.25 5.30 -2.40
C GLY A 85 -14.07 4.34 -2.37
N PHE A 86 -13.27 4.29 -1.29
CA PHE A 86 -12.24 3.28 -1.08
C PHE A 86 -12.36 2.65 0.31
N HIS A 87 -11.62 1.57 0.58
CA HIS A 87 -11.70 0.85 1.85
C HIS A 87 -10.64 1.34 2.85
N MET A 88 -11.10 1.76 4.04
CA MET A 88 -10.23 2.06 5.18
C MET A 88 -10.21 0.88 6.14
N ILE A 89 -9.02 0.42 6.48
CA ILE A 89 -8.78 -0.66 7.41
C ILE A 89 -7.91 -0.15 8.56
N ALA A 90 -8.37 -0.37 9.80
CA ALA A 90 -7.61 -0.05 10.99
C ALA A 90 -7.32 -1.35 11.77
N PRO A 91 -6.07 -1.82 11.81
CA PRO A 91 -5.70 -2.97 12.62
C PRO A 91 -6.07 -2.75 14.09
N ASN A 92 -6.49 -3.82 14.76
CA ASN A 92 -7.00 -3.83 16.14
C ASN A 92 -8.36 -3.12 16.37
N HIS A 93 -9.02 -2.68 15.30
CA HIS A 93 -10.40 -2.21 15.38
C HIS A 93 -11.36 -3.29 14.84
N LYS A 94 -12.46 -3.52 15.56
CA LYS A 94 -13.48 -4.52 15.19
C LYS A 94 -12.93 -5.94 14.96
N GLY A 95 -11.84 -6.31 15.66
CA GLY A 95 -11.23 -7.64 15.55
C GLY A 95 -10.39 -7.86 14.30
N PHE A 96 -10.10 -6.83 13.52
CA PHE A 96 -9.23 -6.93 12.35
C PHE A 96 -7.75 -6.98 12.77
N SER A 97 -7.00 -7.95 12.23
CA SER A 97 -5.56 -8.12 12.53
C SER A 97 -4.70 -7.89 11.29
N THR A 98 -3.42 -7.59 11.52
CA THR A 98 -2.44 -7.43 10.43
C THR A 98 -2.21 -8.72 9.65
N SER A 99 -2.37 -9.89 10.29
CA SER A 99 -2.24 -11.19 9.61
C SER A 99 -3.30 -11.37 8.52
N GLN A 100 -4.49 -10.82 8.70
CA GLN A 100 -5.54 -10.90 7.68
C GLN A 100 -5.19 -10.15 6.39
N ILE A 101 -4.37 -9.08 6.47
CA ILE A 101 -3.85 -8.40 5.27
C ILE A 101 -2.87 -9.30 4.53
N THR A 102 -1.94 -9.93 5.23
CA THR A 102 -0.97 -10.85 4.60
C THR A 102 -1.64 -12.10 4.04
N GLU A 103 -2.62 -12.66 4.74
CA GLU A 103 -3.44 -13.77 4.26
C GLU A 103 -4.22 -13.38 2.99
N LEU A 104 -4.79 -12.18 2.96
CA LEU A 104 -5.46 -11.63 1.77
C LEU A 104 -4.49 -11.50 0.60
N MET A 105 -3.28 -10.96 0.83
CA MET A 105 -2.26 -10.83 -0.22
C MET A 105 -1.87 -12.19 -0.79
N VAL A 106 -1.70 -13.20 0.06
CA VAL A 106 -1.40 -14.58 -0.36
C VAL A 106 -2.56 -15.16 -1.18
N ALA A 107 -3.78 -15.08 -0.66
CA ALA A 107 -4.97 -15.60 -1.34
C ALA A 107 -5.18 -14.95 -2.72
N LEU A 108 -5.05 -13.63 -2.82
CA LEU A 108 -5.17 -12.92 -4.09
C LEU A 108 -4.08 -13.30 -5.10
N ALA A 109 -2.85 -13.53 -4.62
CA ALA A 109 -1.75 -13.98 -5.47
C ALA A 109 -1.98 -15.40 -5.99
N GLU A 110 -2.46 -16.31 -5.14
CA GLU A 110 -2.74 -17.71 -5.50
C GLU A 110 -3.95 -17.87 -6.43
N THR A 111 -4.99 -17.07 -6.25
CA THR A 111 -6.20 -17.11 -7.09
C THR A 111 -6.07 -16.35 -8.40
N GLY A 112 -5.01 -15.55 -8.57
CA GLY A 112 -4.83 -14.69 -9.75
C GLY A 112 -5.67 -13.41 -9.72
N GLU A 113 -6.28 -13.06 -8.58
CA GLU A 113 -7.14 -11.89 -8.41
C GLU A 113 -6.40 -10.65 -7.90
N ALA A 114 -5.09 -10.73 -7.72
CA ALA A 114 -4.27 -9.61 -7.24
C ALA A 114 -4.18 -8.43 -8.22
N ARG A 115 -4.38 -8.68 -9.52
CA ARG A 115 -4.26 -7.64 -10.56
C ARG A 115 -5.23 -6.49 -10.30
N GLY A 116 -4.68 -5.27 -10.20
CA GLY A 116 -5.45 -4.05 -9.96
C GLY A 116 -5.84 -3.82 -8.50
N VAL A 117 -5.52 -4.74 -7.58
CA VAL A 117 -5.69 -4.51 -6.14
C VAL A 117 -4.55 -3.65 -5.63
N ILE A 118 -4.89 -2.61 -4.87
CA ILE A 118 -3.95 -1.63 -4.32
C ILE A 118 -4.04 -1.68 -2.80
N ILE A 119 -2.91 -1.93 -2.14
CA ILE A 119 -2.78 -1.91 -0.68
C ILE A 119 -1.83 -0.78 -0.31
N ILE A 120 -2.28 0.13 0.56
CA ILE A 120 -1.49 1.24 1.11
C ILE A 120 -1.30 1.00 2.60
N LEU A 121 -0.04 0.94 3.07
CA LEU A 121 0.30 0.73 4.48
C LEU A 121 0.79 2.04 5.10
N ASP A 122 0.06 2.58 6.03
CA ASP A 122 0.37 3.82 6.76
C ASP A 122 0.41 3.55 8.28
N THR A 123 1.54 3.39 8.90
CA THR A 123 2.89 3.36 8.36
C THR A 123 3.42 1.93 8.33
N LEU A 124 4.35 1.64 7.43
CA LEU A 124 4.94 0.31 7.30
C LEU A 124 5.48 -0.23 8.62
N LYS A 125 6.24 0.59 9.37
CA LYS A 125 6.81 0.15 10.65
C LYS A 125 5.72 -0.21 11.66
N LYS A 126 4.70 0.63 11.83
CA LYS A 126 3.59 0.35 12.76
C LYS A 126 2.82 -0.89 12.37
N PHE A 127 2.59 -1.08 11.07
CA PHE A 127 1.94 -2.28 10.56
C PHE A 127 2.78 -3.54 10.89
N THR A 128 4.08 -3.52 10.61
CA THR A 128 4.96 -4.67 10.88
C THR A 128 5.19 -4.90 12.37
N ASP A 129 5.20 -3.86 13.20
CA ASP A 129 5.30 -3.97 14.67
C ASP A 129 4.07 -4.67 15.29
N LEU A 130 2.90 -4.61 14.64
CA LEU A 130 1.69 -5.31 15.06
C LEU A 130 1.64 -6.79 14.62
N MET A 131 2.54 -7.20 13.74
CA MET A 131 2.62 -8.58 13.25
C MET A 131 3.34 -9.48 14.24
N HIS A 132 3.01 -10.78 14.21
CA HIS A 132 3.85 -11.77 14.86
C HIS A 132 5.24 -11.80 14.21
N LYS A 133 6.26 -12.10 14.99
CA LYS A 133 7.67 -12.08 14.54
C LYS A 133 7.90 -12.94 13.28
N ARG A 134 7.22 -14.08 13.18
CA ARG A 134 7.28 -14.96 12.01
C ARG A 134 6.72 -14.25 10.76
N ASP A 135 5.53 -13.66 10.88
CA ASP A 135 4.84 -13.00 9.77
C ASP A 135 5.63 -11.78 9.28
N ALA A 136 6.24 -11.02 10.21
CA ALA A 136 7.10 -9.90 9.87
C ALA A 136 8.33 -10.32 9.07
N SER A 137 8.92 -11.50 9.34
CA SER A 137 10.05 -12.03 8.57
C SER A 137 9.66 -12.51 7.17
N GLU A 138 8.42 -12.95 6.99
CA GLU A 138 7.88 -13.43 5.71
C GLU A 138 7.25 -12.32 4.86
N PHE A 139 6.98 -11.16 5.45
CA PHE A 139 6.27 -10.05 4.80
C PHE A 139 6.89 -9.64 3.45
N GLY A 140 8.21 -9.58 3.35
CA GLY A 140 8.90 -9.25 2.11
C GLY A 140 8.68 -10.28 0.99
N ILE A 141 8.57 -11.56 1.33
CA ILE A 141 8.29 -12.66 0.39
C ILE A 141 6.84 -12.57 -0.08
N ILE A 142 5.90 -12.41 0.85
CA ILE A 142 4.47 -12.28 0.57
C ILE A 142 4.23 -11.06 -0.33
N SER A 143 4.83 -9.92 -0.01
CA SER A 143 4.71 -8.70 -0.81
C SER A 143 5.21 -8.89 -2.24
N ARG A 144 6.36 -9.53 -2.43
CA ARG A 144 6.89 -9.82 -3.78
C ARG A 144 5.98 -10.75 -4.57
N SER A 145 5.42 -11.78 -3.93
CA SER A 145 4.47 -12.68 -4.57
C SER A 145 3.21 -11.94 -5.02
N PHE A 146 2.66 -11.08 -4.16
CA PHE A 146 1.50 -10.25 -4.47
C PHE A 146 1.76 -9.31 -5.66
N ILE A 147 2.91 -8.62 -5.69
CA ILE A 147 3.32 -7.76 -6.81
C ILE A 147 3.49 -8.57 -8.09
N SER A 148 4.15 -9.74 -8.02
CA SER A 148 4.34 -10.62 -9.19
C SER A 148 3.02 -11.10 -9.79
N ALA A 149 1.97 -11.22 -8.98
CA ALA A 149 0.62 -11.54 -9.41
C ALA A 149 -0.18 -10.32 -9.93
N GLY A 150 0.41 -9.14 -9.99
CA GLY A 150 -0.19 -7.91 -10.51
C GLY A 150 -0.78 -6.98 -9.45
N GLY A 151 -0.56 -7.24 -8.17
CA GLY A 151 -0.96 -6.35 -7.08
C GLY A 151 -0.07 -5.10 -6.99
N THR A 152 -0.55 -4.11 -6.26
CA THR A 152 0.18 -2.86 -5.99
C THR A 152 0.31 -2.65 -4.49
N LEU A 153 1.52 -2.36 -4.03
CA LEU A 153 1.81 -2.08 -2.63
C LEU A 153 2.48 -0.71 -2.49
N ILE A 154 1.88 0.17 -1.68
CA ILE A 154 2.43 1.47 -1.34
C ILE A 154 2.66 1.51 0.16
N CYS A 155 3.89 1.74 0.59
CA CYS A 155 4.25 1.82 2.00
C CYS A 155 4.70 3.23 2.36
N LEU A 156 4.12 3.81 3.41
CA LEU A 156 4.58 5.05 4.00
C LEU A 156 5.52 4.71 5.15
N ALA A 157 6.75 5.23 5.10
CA ALA A 157 7.79 4.94 6.07
C ALA A 157 8.39 6.22 6.65
N HIS A 158 8.82 6.16 7.91
CA HIS A 158 9.57 7.25 8.54
C HIS A 158 11.06 7.07 8.29
N THR A 159 11.73 8.17 7.94
CA THR A 159 13.19 8.20 7.97
C THR A 159 13.66 8.14 9.43
N ASN A 160 14.62 7.26 9.74
CA ASN A 160 15.27 7.29 11.03
C ASN A 160 16.06 8.61 11.13
N LYS A 161 15.80 9.42 12.14
CA LYS A 161 16.76 10.42 12.56
C LYS A 161 17.96 9.63 13.08
N HIS A 162 19.02 9.46 12.28
CA HIS A 162 20.33 9.19 12.84
C HIS A 162 20.64 10.35 13.78
N LYS A 163 20.60 10.11 15.08
CA LYS A 163 21.35 10.94 16.01
C LYS A 163 22.78 10.70 15.61
N ASN A 164 23.38 11.61 14.89
CA ASN A 164 24.81 11.72 14.82
C ASN A 164 25.25 11.92 16.27
N ALA A 165 25.86 10.88 16.84
CA ALA A 165 26.61 10.99 18.05
C ALA A 165 27.91 11.70 17.71
N GLU A 166 27.85 13.02 17.61
CA GLU A 166 28.99 13.93 17.67
C GLU A 166 28.68 14.98 18.72
N GLY A 167 29.40 14.91 19.81
CA GLY A 167 29.38 15.87 20.92
C GLY A 167 29.58 15.22 22.23
#